data_fb812d610950e79a7692211bca1f9513
#
_entry.id   fb812d610950e79a7692211bca1f9513
#
_cell.length_a   1.000
_cell.length_b   1.000
_cell.length_c   1.000
_cell.angle_alpha   90.00
_cell.angle_beta   90.00
_cell.angle_gamma   90.00
#
_symmetry.space_group_name_H-M   'P 1'
#
loop_
_entity.id
_entity.type
_entity.pdbx_description
1 polymer ?
#
loop_
_entity_poly.entity_id
_entity_poly.type
_entity_poly.pdbx_seq_one_letter_code
_entity_poly.pdbx_strand_id
1 'polypeptide(L)'
;MKETPELLKAVQLYFDALYYCDVEMLNKVFHETSSLFDADEGKIFVEPIASFSADVGGRISPASKNQAREDEILMVDMLSSISATAKIRLRAHENIFVDHLGFVKGEDGWQIVSKIWHLERKIEVV
;
A
#
# COMPACT_ATOMS: atom_id res chain seq x y z
N MET A 1 10.28 7.27 -17.96
CA MET A 1 11.32 6.22 -17.94
C MET A 1 10.68 4.91 -18.33
N LYS A 2 11.44 4.01 -18.92
CA LYS A 2 11.02 2.66 -19.33
C LYS A 2 10.41 1.84 -18.20
N GLU A 3 10.89 2.03 -16.97
CA GLU A 3 10.52 1.26 -15.79
C GLU A 3 9.24 1.77 -15.14
N THR A 4 8.80 2.97 -15.47
CA THR A 4 7.63 3.60 -14.85
C THR A 4 6.33 2.82 -15.07
N PRO A 5 6.02 2.32 -16.29
CA PRO A 5 4.78 1.54 -16.48
C PRO A 5 4.72 0.28 -15.61
N GLU A 6 5.83 -0.42 -15.43
CA GLU A 6 5.87 -1.61 -14.56
C GLU A 6 5.70 -1.25 -13.09
N LEU A 7 6.27 -0.13 -12.66
CA LEU A 7 6.09 0.38 -11.31
C LEU A 7 4.61 0.74 -11.06
N LEU A 8 3.96 1.39 -12.03
CA LEU A 8 2.54 1.74 -11.90
C LEU A 8 1.63 0.50 -11.79
N LYS A 9 2.01 -0.58 -12.46
CA LYS A 9 1.31 -1.87 -12.31
C LYS A 9 1.45 -2.42 -10.89
N ALA A 10 2.63 -2.28 -10.29
CA ALA A 10 2.84 -2.71 -8.91
C ALA A 10 2.03 -1.86 -7.92
N VAL A 11 1.94 -0.55 -8.15
CA VAL A 11 1.09 0.33 -7.34
C VAL A 11 -0.37 -0.08 -7.46
N GLN A 12 -0.83 -0.39 -8.68
CA GLN A 12 -2.20 -0.85 -8.90
C GLN A 12 -2.47 -2.17 -8.18
N LEU A 13 -1.50 -3.08 -8.20
CA LEU A 13 -1.61 -4.34 -7.48
C LEU A 13 -1.78 -4.11 -5.97
N TYR A 14 -1.06 -3.13 -5.42
CA TYR A 14 -1.21 -2.72 -4.02
C TYR A 14 -2.64 -2.23 -3.73
N PHE A 15 -3.17 -1.34 -4.56
CA PHE A 15 -4.54 -0.85 -4.42
C PHE A 15 -5.55 -2.00 -4.45
N ASP A 16 -5.40 -2.90 -5.41
CA ASP A 16 -6.30 -4.06 -5.57
C ASP A 16 -6.21 -4.99 -4.37
N ALA A 17 -4.99 -5.25 -3.88
CA ALA A 17 -4.79 -6.12 -2.72
C ALA A 17 -5.55 -5.61 -1.49
N LEU A 18 -5.54 -4.31 -1.25
CA LEU A 18 -6.25 -3.71 -0.11
C LEU A 18 -7.76 -3.60 -0.35
N TYR A 19 -8.16 -3.28 -1.57
CA TYR A 19 -9.59 -3.17 -1.90
C TYR A 19 -10.32 -4.51 -1.72
N TYR A 20 -9.68 -5.59 -2.15
CA TYR A 20 -10.25 -6.95 -2.05
C TYR A 20 -9.83 -7.69 -0.78
N CYS A 21 -8.94 -7.12 0.03
CA CYS A 21 -8.29 -7.80 1.16
C CYS A 21 -7.72 -9.15 0.72
N ASP A 22 -7.02 -9.14 -0.42
CA ASP A 22 -6.45 -10.33 -1.04
C ASP A 22 -5.01 -10.51 -0.59
N VAL A 23 -4.80 -11.48 0.30
CA VAL A 23 -3.48 -11.76 0.90
C VAL A 23 -2.48 -12.25 -0.13
N GLU A 24 -2.92 -13.00 -1.13
CA GLU A 24 -2.04 -13.48 -2.21
C GLU A 24 -1.46 -12.30 -2.99
N MET A 25 -2.32 -11.36 -3.40
CA MET A 25 -1.87 -10.14 -4.08
C MET A 25 -0.94 -9.32 -3.19
N LEU A 26 -1.29 -9.21 -1.90
CA LEU A 26 -0.50 -8.44 -0.94
C LEU A 26 0.92 -9.01 -0.81
N ASN A 27 1.03 -10.33 -0.65
CA ASN A 27 2.31 -11.00 -0.52
C ASN A 27 3.12 -11.01 -1.83
N LYS A 28 2.46 -10.78 -2.96
CA LYS A 28 3.13 -10.64 -4.25
C LYS A 28 3.76 -9.26 -4.40
N VAL A 29 3.05 -8.20 -3.99
CA VAL A 29 3.54 -6.82 -4.14
C VAL A 29 4.51 -6.40 -3.03
N PHE A 30 4.42 -7.00 -1.83
CA PHE A 30 5.36 -6.75 -0.75
C PHE A 30 6.46 -7.79 -0.73
N HIS A 31 7.70 -7.35 -0.58
CA HIS A 31 8.80 -8.26 -0.30
C HIS A 31 8.64 -8.84 1.11
N GLU A 32 9.05 -10.07 1.31
CA GLU A 32 8.86 -10.78 2.59
C GLU A 32 9.55 -10.13 3.81
N THR A 33 10.56 -9.31 3.57
CA THR A 33 11.29 -8.59 4.63
C THR A 33 10.73 -7.21 4.91
N SER A 34 9.64 -6.83 4.25
CA SER A 34 9.07 -5.48 4.38
C SER A 34 8.51 -5.22 5.76
N SER A 35 8.54 -3.96 6.16
CA SER A 35 7.86 -3.49 7.37
C SER A 35 7.09 -2.21 7.08
N LEU A 36 6.04 -2.01 7.88
CA LEU A 36 5.17 -0.84 7.82
C LEU A 36 5.43 0.00 9.08
N PHE A 37 5.38 1.31 8.92
CA PHE A 37 5.72 2.25 9.98
C PHE A 37 4.68 3.36 10.08
N ASP A 38 4.36 3.77 11.30
CA ASP A 38 3.60 4.99 11.56
C ASP A 38 3.95 5.53 12.95
N ALA A 39 3.49 6.74 13.23
CA ALA A 39 3.61 7.37 14.53
C ALA A 39 2.34 8.16 14.88
N ASP A 40 1.20 7.77 14.31
CA ASP A 40 -0.07 8.47 14.49
C ASP A 40 -0.52 8.57 15.96
N GLU A 41 -0.12 7.61 16.79
CA GLU A 41 -0.45 7.59 18.22
C GLU A 41 0.66 8.16 19.12
N GLY A 42 1.63 8.84 18.52
CA GLY A 42 2.73 9.49 19.26
C GLY A 42 3.92 8.59 19.55
N LYS A 43 3.90 7.33 19.12
CA LYS A 43 5.02 6.38 19.24
C LYS A 43 5.29 5.76 17.88
N ILE A 44 6.53 5.43 17.63
CA ILE A 44 6.90 4.72 16.41
C ILE A 44 6.39 3.28 16.55
N PHE A 45 5.51 2.91 15.64
CA PHE A 45 4.97 1.57 15.51
C PHE A 45 5.59 0.91 14.28
N VAL A 46 6.03 -0.33 14.42
CA VAL A 46 6.60 -1.11 13.32
C VAL A 46 5.82 -2.42 13.20
N GLU A 47 5.30 -2.66 12.01
CA GLU A 47 4.58 -3.90 11.74
C GLU A 47 5.26 -4.65 10.60
N PRO A 48 5.79 -5.87 10.83
CA PRO A 48 6.30 -6.71 9.74
C PRO A 48 5.19 -7.09 8.79
N ILE A 49 5.52 -7.30 7.51
CA ILE A 49 4.51 -7.63 6.49
C ILE A 49 3.71 -8.89 6.85
N ALA A 50 4.32 -9.88 7.49
CA ALA A 50 3.60 -11.09 7.89
C ALA A 50 2.44 -10.78 8.83
N SER A 51 2.63 -9.85 9.77
CA SER A 51 1.58 -9.40 10.69
C SER A 51 0.49 -8.63 9.95
N PHE A 52 0.89 -7.71 9.07
CA PHE A 52 -0.06 -6.93 8.26
C PHE A 52 -0.89 -7.82 7.34
N SER A 53 -0.26 -8.81 6.70
CA SER A 53 -0.96 -9.79 5.87
C SER A 53 -2.03 -10.55 6.64
N ALA A 54 -1.71 -10.99 7.86
CA ALA A 54 -2.66 -11.67 8.73
C ALA A 54 -3.83 -10.75 9.08
N ASP A 55 -3.55 -9.48 9.40
CA ASP A 55 -4.59 -8.49 9.69
C ASP A 55 -5.50 -8.28 8.49
N VAL A 56 -4.94 -8.07 7.30
CA VAL A 56 -5.69 -7.85 6.06
C VAL A 56 -6.57 -9.06 5.76
N GLY A 57 -6.05 -10.27 5.94
CA GLY A 57 -6.81 -11.50 5.71
C GLY A 57 -8.02 -11.66 6.62
N GLY A 58 -8.03 -11.00 7.77
CA GLY A 58 -9.15 -11.02 8.71
C GLY A 58 -10.13 -9.87 8.57
N ARG A 59 -9.89 -8.93 7.66
CA ARG A 59 -10.73 -7.74 7.47
C ARG A 59 -11.90 -7.98 6.55
N ILE A 60 -12.96 -7.20 6.75
CA ILE A 60 -14.06 -7.10 5.79
C ILE A 60 -13.55 -6.20 4.66
N SER A 61 -13.57 -6.70 3.43
CA SER A 61 -13.03 -5.92 2.32
C SER A 61 -13.95 -4.76 1.91
N PRO A 62 -13.39 -3.63 1.50
CA PRO A 62 -14.17 -2.56 0.87
C PRO A 62 -14.99 -3.06 -0.31
N ALA A 63 -14.44 -3.99 -1.10
CA ALA A 63 -15.12 -4.59 -2.25
C ALA A 63 -16.42 -5.29 -1.84
N SER A 64 -16.42 -6.02 -0.72
CA SER A 64 -17.61 -6.74 -0.23
C SER A 64 -18.73 -5.80 0.21
N LYS A 65 -18.42 -4.55 0.47
CA LYS A 65 -19.38 -3.49 0.82
C LYS A 65 -19.75 -2.63 -0.38
N ASN A 66 -19.34 -3.00 -1.58
CA ASN A 66 -19.56 -2.23 -2.80
C ASN A 66 -19.09 -0.76 -2.68
N GLN A 67 -18.02 -0.55 -1.91
CA GLN A 67 -17.45 0.79 -1.74
C GLN A 67 -16.91 1.30 -3.07
N ALA A 68 -17.20 2.56 -3.40
CA ALA A 68 -16.59 3.19 -4.57
C ALA A 68 -15.06 3.23 -4.39
N ARG A 69 -14.32 2.93 -5.47
CA ARG A 69 -12.86 3.00 -5.45
C ARG A 69 -12.44 4.47 -5.35
N GLU A 70 -11.64 4.76 -4.35
CA GLU A 70 -11.06 6.09 -4.15
C GLU A 70 -9.58 5.91 -3.85
N ASP A 71 -8.85 5.57 -4.89
CA ASP A 71 -7.39 5.43 -4.81
C ASP A 71 -6.75 6.31 -5.88
N GLU A 72 -5.64 6.95 -5.52
CA GLU A 72 -4.91 7.83 -6.44
C GLU A 72 -3.42 7.85 -6.16
N ILE A 73 -2.64 8.01 -7.22
CA ILE A 73 -1.20 8.19 -7.12
C ILE A 73 -0.93 9.69 -7.06
N LEU A 74 -0.35 10.15 -5.95
CA LEU A 74 -0.05 11.56 -5.73
C LEU A 74 1.31 11.97 -6.32
N MET A 75 2.28 11.06 -6.26
CA MET A 75 3.63 11.32 -6.73
C MET A 75 4.38 10.02 -6.94
N VAL A 76 5.22 9.98 -7.96
CA VAL A 76 6.21 8.93 -8.16
C VAL A 76 7.56 9.59 -8.31
N ASP A 77 8.53 9.13 -7.53
CA ASP A 77 9.90 9.63 -7.57
C ASP A 77 10.85 8.46 -7.83
N MET A 78 11.45 8.45 -9.03
CA MET A 78 12.41 7.42 -9.42
C MET A 78 13.79 7.81 -8.90
N LEU A 79 14.34 7.02 -7.98
CA LEU A 79 15.71 7.19 -7.52
C LEU A 79 16.70 6.65 -8.57
N SER A 80 16.34 5.55 -9.19
CA SER A 80 17.11 4.88 -10.24
C SER A 80 16.16 4.06 -11.10
N SER A 81 16.68 3.27 -12.04
CA SER A 81 15.85 2.35 -12.83
C SER A 81 15.31 1.17 -12.00
N ILE A 82 15.82 0.96 -10.79
CA ILE A 82 15.48 -0.18 -9.94
C ILE A 82 15.05 0.21 -8.53
N SER A 83 14.83 1.50 -8.27
CA SER A 83 14.38 1.98 -6.96
C SER A 83 13.56 3.24 -7.11
N ALA A 84 12.49 3.34 -6.32
CA ALA A 84 11.54 4.45 -6.42
C ALA A 84 10.72 4.58 -5.14
N THR A 85 10.08 5.74 -5.00
CA THR A 85 9.07 5.96 -3.97
C THR A 85 7.79 6.40 -4.65
N ALA A 86 6.66 5.88 -4.21
CA ALA A 86 5.35 6.34 -4.63
C ALA A 86 4.59 6.88 -3.42
N LYS A 87 3.99 8.06 -3.57
CA LYS A 87 3.06 8.61 -2.59
C LYS A 87 1.65 8.39 -3.12
N ILE A 88 0.82 7.75 -2.32
CA ILE A 88 -0.53 7.40 -2.75
C ILE A 88 -1.55 7.80 -1.68
N ARG A 89 -2.80 7.89 -2.08
CA ARG A 89 -3.94 8.04 -1.19
C ARG A 89 -4.94 6.94 -1.51
N LEU A 90 -5.51 6.32 -0.47
CA LEU A 90 -6.55 5.33 -0.68
C LEU A 90 -7.60 5.39 0.43
N ARG A 91 -8.79 4.93 0.09
CA ARG A 91 -9.89 4.80 1.03
C ARG A 91 -10.09 3.33 1.40
N ALA A 92 -10.25 3.08 2.71
CA ALA A 92 -10.69 1.80 3.24
C ALA A 92 -11.81 2.07 4.25
N HIS A 93 -13.05 1.80 3.84
CA HIS A 93 -14.26 2.09 4.61
C HIS A 93 -14.38 3.59 4.92
N GLU A 94 -14.36 3.99 6.18
CA GLU A 94 -14.43 5.39 6.60
C GLU A 94 -13.06 6.08 6.62
N ASN A 95 -11.98 5.32 6.44
CA ASN A 95 -10.61 5.82 6.59
C ASN A 95 -9.99 6.23 5.25
N ILE A 96 -9.38 7.41 5.24
CA ILE A 96 -8.56 7.87 4.12
C ILE A 96 -7.10 7.85 4.58
N PHE A 97 -6.29 7.05 3.92
CA PHE A 97 -4.87 6.91 4.23
C PHE A 97 -4.01 7.56 3.15
N VAL A 98 -2.88 8.11 3.57
CA VAL A 98 -1.80 8.53 2.67
C VAL A 98 -0.58 7.69 3.03
N ASP A 99 0.02 7.08 2.03
CA ASP A 99 1.18 6.20 2.22
C ASP A 99 2.36 6.67 1.39
N HIS A 100 3.56 6.49 1.94
CA HIS A 100 4.80 6.49 1.18
C HIS A 100 5.23 5.04 1.02
N LEU A 101 5.29 4.57 -0.23
CA LEU A 101 5.68 3.21 -0.56
C LEU A 101 7.09 3.21 -1.15
N GLY A 102 8.03 2.56 -0.47
CA GLY A 102 9.38 2.36 -0.99
C GLY A 102 9.40 1.10 -1.85
N PHE A 103 9.82 1.24 -3.11
CA PHE A 103 9.88 0.15 -4.07
C PHE A 103 11.30 -0.13 -4.51
N VAL A 104 11.63 -1.40 -4.66
CA VAL A 104 12.85 -1.81 -5.36
C VAL A 104 12.49 -2.89 -6.38
N LYS A 105 13.25 -2.95 -7.47
CA LYS A 105 13.05 -3.94 -8.52
C LYS A 105 14.14 -5.01 -8.42
N GLY A 106 13.73 -6.22 -8.11
CA GLY A 106 14.59 -7.39 -8.08
C GLY A 106 14.24 -8.37 -9.19
N GLU A 107 14.58 -9.64 -9.00
CA GLU A 107 14.31 -10.71 -9.97
C GLU A 107 12.82 -10.92 -10.21
N ASP A 108 12.01 -10.72 -9.17
CA ASP A 108 10.55 -10.87 -9.23
C ASP A 108 9.81 -9.59 -9.59
N GLY A 109 10.54 -8.59 -10.11
CA GLY A 109 9.97 -7.29 -10.48
C GLY A 109 9.95 -6.31 -9.33
N TRP A 110 9.08 -5.30 -9.43
CA TRP A 110 8.94 -4.25 -8.42
C TRP A 110 8.20 -4.77 -7.20
N GLN A 111 8.80 -4.59 -6.02
CA GLN A 111 8.17 -4.95 -4.76
C GLN A 111 8.34 -3.84 -3.73
N ILE A 112 7.33 -3.70 -2.86
CA ILE A 112 7.38 -2.75 -1.75
C ILE A 112 8.30 -3.32 -0.67
N VAL A 113 9.28 -2.52 -0.22
CA VAL A 113 10.19 -2.89 0.87
C VAL A 113 9.90 -2.13 2.15
N SER A 114 9.22 -0.98 2.05
CA SER A 114 8.81 -0.21 3.22
C SER A 114 7.53 0.55 2.93
N LYS A 115 6.72 0.74 3.96
CA LYS A 115 5.52 1.56 3.88
C LYS A 115 5.48 2.45 5.11
N ILE A 116 5.38 3.75 4.89
CA ILE A 116 5.08 4.71 5.96
C ILE A 116 3.66 5.17 5.67
N TRP A 117 2.77 4.98 6.62
CA TRP A 117 1.36 5.32 6.43
C TRP A 117 0.87 6.32 7.45
N HIS A 118 -0.16 7.06 7.07
CA HIS A 118 -0.79 8.06 7.92
C HIS A 118 -2.30 8.08 7.66
N LEU A 119 -3.08 8.05 8.74
CA LEU A 119 -4.52 8.26 8.65
C LEU A 119 -4.76 9.76 8.47
N GLU A 120 -5.07 10.17 7.23
CA GLU A 120 -5.25 11.58 6.89
C GLU A 120 -6.54 12.12 7.49
N ARG A 121 -7.63 11.38 7.36
CA ARG A 121 -8.94 11.75 7.90
C ARG A 121 -9.91 10.59 7.87
N LYS A 122 -10.99 10.73 8.62
CA LYS A 122 -12.12 9.81 8.55
C LYS A 122 -13.27 10.49 7.83
N ILE A 123 -13.97 9.74 6.99
CA ILE A 123 -15.18 10.20 6.32
C ILE A 123 -16.34 10.00 7.30
N GLU A 124 -17.14 11.04 7.52
CA GLU A 124 -18.36 10.90 8.32
C GLU A 124 -19.35 10.07 7.52
N VAL A 125 -19.81 8.98 8.12
CA VAL A 125 -20.90 8.17 7.59
C VAL A 125 -22.17 8.65 8.27
N VAL A 126 -23.03 9.28 7.49
CA VAL A 126 -24.33 9.78 7.98
C VAL A 126 -25.35 8.64 7.96
#